data_bd52a029c77ec8eaddb25023cb3ebbdd
#
_entry.id   bd52a029c77ec8eaddb25023cb3ebbdd
#
_cell.length_a   1.000
_cell.length_b   1.000
_cell.length_c   1.000
_cell.angle_alpha   90.00
_cell.angle_beta   90.00
_cell.angle_gamma   90.00
#
_symmetry.space_group_name_H-M   'P 1'
#
loop_
_entity.id
_entity.type
_entity.pdbx_description
1 polymer ?
#
loop_
_entity_poly.entity_id
_entity_poly.type
_entity_poly.pdbx_seq_one_letter_code
_entity_poly.pdbx_strand_id
1 'polypeptide(L)'
;MKLIRRWGLMNSLMPENVAEHSAQVAQIAHALALIKNKKFCGELNADRIATMALYHETSEVLTGDLPTPIKYYNSEIRSSYKDIEQKANDSLLAMLPEEFREDYGRVINVDPESYEHMLIKAADKIAAYIKCVEETRIGNKEFSKAKQTLKREIDSYRKHEEVEWFCATYLDSFSLTLDELD
;
A
#
# COMPACT_ATOMS: atom_id res chain seq x y z
N MET A 1 11.72 -7.40 -4.44
CA MET A 1 11.16 -6.10 -4.01
C MET A 1 12.19 -4.96 -4.12
N LYS A 2 13.39 -5.03 -3.55
CA LYS A 2 14.39 -3.93 -3.58
C LYS A 2 14.82 -3.49 -5.00
N LEU A 3 14.82 -4.37 -5.99
CA LEU A 3 15.22 -4.07 -7.38
C LEU A 3 14.05 -3.61 -8.26
N ILE A 4 12.82 -3.67 -7.77
CA ILE A 4 11.62 -3.32 -8.52
C ILE A 4 11.30 -1.86 -8.24
N ARG A 5 11.37 -1.05 -9.29
CA ARG A 5 11.08 0.39 -9.20
C ARG A 5 9.60 0.64 -9.42
N ARG A 6 9.00 1.42 -8.55
CA ARG A 6 7.64 1.95 -8.70
C ARG A 6 7.64 3.18 -9.59
N TRP A 7 6.47 3.53 -10.10
CA TRP A 7 6.29 4.70 -10.97
C TRP A 7 7.10 4.64 -12.27
N GLY A 8 7.31 3.43 -12.81
CA GLY A 8 8.22 3.16 -13.94
C GLY A 8 7.91 3.92 -15.24
N LEU A 9 6.71 4.50 -15.39
CA LEU A 9 6.31 5.34 -16.53
C LEU A 9 6.36 6.85 -16.22
N MET A 10 6.87 7.24 -15.05
CA MET A 10 6.95 8.63 -14.61
C MET A 10 8.40 9.02 -14.28
N ASN A 11 8.74 10.27 -14.56
CA ASN A 11 10.02 10.86 -14.17
C ASN A 11 10.00 11.19 -12.68
N SER A 12 10.36 10.23 -11.83
CA SER A 12 10.49 10.45 -10.40
C SER A 12 11.82 11.11 -10.07
N LEU A 13 11.80 12.22 -9.31
CA LEU A 13 12.99 12.88 -8.79
C LEU A 13 13.53 12.19 -7.53
N MET A 14 12.66 11.51 -6.79
CA MET A 14 12.99 10.67 -5.64
C MET A 14 12.60 9.23 -5.95
N PRO A 15 13.46 8.41 -6.56
CA PRO A 15 13.13 7.03 -6.91
C PRO A 15 12.65 6.23 -5.69
N GLU A 16 11.59 5.47 -5.86
CA GLU A 16 11.02 4.58 -4.86
C GLU A 16 11.05 3.14 -5.37
N ASN A 17 11.42 2.18 -4.54
CA ASN A 17 11.28 0.77 -4.85
C ASN A 17 10.16 0.11 -4.03
N VAL A 18 9.76 -1.10 -4.44
CA VAL A 18 8.66 -1.84 -3.80
C VAL A 18 8.93 -2.15 -2.32
N ALA A 19 10.19 -2.34 -1.92
CA ALA A 19 10.50 -2.62 -0.51
C ALA A 19 10.33 -1.37 0.38
N GLU A 20 10.73 -0.19 -0.09
CA GLU A 20 10.52 1.08 0.61
C GLU A 20 9.03 1.39 0.74
N HIS A 21 8.28 1.24 -0.35
CA HIS A 21 6.83 1.39 -0.34
C HIS A 21 6.16 0.43 0.65
N SER A 22 6.46 -0.86 0.58
CA SER A 22 5.85 -1.85 1.48
C SER A 22 6.16 -1.57 2.95
N ALA A 23 7.35 -1.06 3.27
CA ALA A 23 7.68 -0.64 4.62
C ALA A 23 6.81 0.55 5.08
N GLN A 24 6.61 1.56 4.22
CA GLN A 24 5.74 2.70 4.51
C GLN A 24 4.28 2.27 4.66
N VAL A 25 3.79 1.41 3.76
CA VAL A 25 2.42 0.85 3.85
C VAL A 25 2.23 0.10 5.18
N ALA A 26 3.23 -0.69 5.62
CA ALA A 26 3.15 -1.41 6.87
C ALA A 26 3.07 -0.48 8.10
N GLN A 27 3.83 0.61 8.10
CA GLN A 27 3.77 1.62 9.16
C GLN A 27 2.40 2.29 9.23
N ILE A 28 1.84 2.67 8.08
CA ILE A 28 0.52 3.31 8.01
C ILE A 28 -0.58 2.30 8.40
N ALA A 29 -0.56 1.07 7.88
CA ALA A 29 -1.54 0.04 8.22
C ALA A 29 -1.53 -0.29 9.72
N HIS A 30 -0.34 -0.37 10.33
CA HIS A 30 -0.19 -0.53 11.78
C HIS A 30 -0.84 0.63 12.54
N ALA A 31 -0.56 1.88 12.12
CA ALA A 31 -1.15 3.06 12.74
C ALA A 31 -2.69 3.07 12.63
N LEU A 32 -3.25 2.74 11.45
CA LEU A 32 -4.70 2.64 11.25
C LEU A 32 -5.33 1.60 12.19
N ALA A 33 -4.71 0.42 12.33
CA ALA A 33 -5.19 -0.63 13.22
C ALA A 33 -5.13 -0.20 14.71
N LEU A 34 -4.06 0.49 15.14
CA LEU A 34 -3.96 1.04 16.49
C LEU A 34 -4.99 2.13 16.76
N ILE A 35 -5.24 3.02 15.77
CA ILE A 35 -6.27 4.07 15.88
C ILE A 35 -7.65 3.41 16.05
N LYS A 36 -7.96 2.39 15.22
CA LYS A 36 -9.20 1.63 15.36
C LYS A 36 -9.37 1.06 16.74
N ASN A 37 -8.34 0.40 17.27
CA ASN A 37 -8.39 -0.22 18.59
C ASN A 37 -8.52 0.80 19.72
N LYS A 38 -7.76 1.89 19.68
CA LYS A 38 -7.68 2.86 20.78
C LYS A 38 -8.83 3.87 20.81
N LYS A 39 -9.37 4.24 19.66
CA LYS A 39 -10.38 5.31 19.55
C LYS A 39 -11.77 4.81 19.17
N PHE A 40 -11.87 3.64 18.53
CA PHE A 40 -13.11 3.15 17.95
C PHE A 40 -13.45 1.72 18.36
N CYS A 41 -12.96 1.29 19.52
CA CYS A 41 -13.29 -0.01 20.16
C CYS A 41 -13.04 -1.22 19.25
N GLY A 42 -12.02 -1.17 18.38
CA GLY A 42 -11.61 -2.32 17.58
C GLY A 42 -10.76 -3.31 18.37
N GLU A 43 -10.64 -4.54 17.86
CA GLU A 43 -9.85 -5.64 18.43
C GLU A 43 -8.91 -6.24 17.36
N LEU A 44 -8.30 -5.40 16.54
CA LEU A 44 -7.43 -5.82 15.45
C LEU A 44 -6.04 -6.20 15.97
N ASN A 45 -5.43 -7.20 15.36
CA ASN A 45 -4.02 -7.49 15.59
C ASN A 45 -3.16 -6.57 14.71
N ALA A 46 -2.76 -5.43 15.26
CA ALA A 46 -2.02 -4.40 14.52
C ALA A 46 -0.66 -4.90 13.99
N ASP A 47 0.07 -5.70 14.78
CA ASP A 47 1.36 -6.25 14.38
C ASP A 47 1.22 -7.23 13.21
N ARG A 48 0.17 -8.06 13.22
CA ARG A 48 -0.14 -8.96 12.12
C ARG A 48 -0.51 -8.19 10.85
N ILE A 49 -1.31 -7.14 10.96
CA ILE A 49 -1.69 -6.28 9.82
C ILE A 49 -0.46 -5.61 9.22
N ALA A 50 0.46 -5.10 10.05
CA ALA A 50 1.73 -4.56 9.59
C ALA A 50 2.57 -5.62 8.84
N THR A 51 2.62 -6.85 9.38
CA THR A 51 3.32 -7.95 8.70
C THR A 51 2.68 -8.27 7.35
N MET A 52 1.36 -8.41 7.27
CA MET A 52 0.64 -8.62 6.01
C MET A 52 0.94 -7.49 4.99
N ALA A 53 0.97 -6.23 5.46
CA ALA A 53 1.28 -5.08 4.63
C ALA A 53 2.72 -5.09 4.11
N LEU A 54 3.70 -5.61 4.85
CA LEU A 54 5.07 -5.81 4.35
C LEU A 54 5.13 -6.78 3.16
N TYR A 55 4.22 -7.75 3.11
CA TYR A 55 4.18 -8.78 2.07
C TYR A 55 3.13 -8.54 0.98
N HIS A 56 2.39 -7.42 1.01
CA HIS A 56 1.25 -7.19 0.12
C HIS A 56 1.60 -7.10 -1.38
N GLU A 57 2.86 -6.79 -1.71
CA GLU A 57 3.39 -6.73 -3.08
C GLU A 57 4.40 -7.87 -3.36
N THR A 58 4.31 -8.99 -2.63
CA THR A 58 5.24 -10.12 -2.80
C THR A 58 5.19 -10.73 -4.20
N SER A 59 4.01 -10.80 -4.82
CA SER A 59 3.83 -11.28 -6.20
C SER A 59 4.70 -10.53 -7.21
N GLU A 60 4.98 -9.23 -6.97
CA GLU A 60 5.79 -8.40 -7.85
C GLU A 60 7.25 -8.86 -7.98
N VAL A 61 7.72 -9.70 -7.07
CA VAL A 61 9.04 -10.37 -7.22
C VAL A 61 9.14 -11.15 -8.54
N LEU A 62 8.02 -11.71 -9.00
CA LEU A 62 7.93 -12.46 -10.26
C LEU A 62 7.29 -11.65 -11.39
N THR A 63 6.32 -10.78 -11.08
CA THR A 63 5.54 -10.05 -12.10
C THR A 63 6.13 -8.68 -12.45
N GLY A 64 6.93 -8.09 -11.56
CA GLY A 64 7.27 -6.68 -11.59
C GLY A 64 6.08 -5.78 -11.22
N ASP A 65 6.35 -4.48 -11.01
CA ASP A 65 5.31 -3.45 -10.80
C ASP A 65 4.63 -3.13 -12.14
N LEU A 66 3.39 -3.58 -12.32
CA LEU A 66 2.61 -3.28 -13.51
C LEU A 66 2.00 -1.89 -13.41
N PRO A 67 2.27 -1.00 -14.39
CA PRO A 67 1.71 0.36 -14.38
C PRO A 67 0.19 0.36 -14.28
N THR A 68 -0.33 1.19 -13.37
CA THR A 68 -1.77 1.34 -13.09
C THR A 68 -2.66 1.48 -14.32
N PRO A 69 -2.29 2.25 -15.39
CA PRO A 69 -3.10 2.35 -16.60
C PRO A 69 -3.29 1.01 -17.33
N ILE A 70 -2.34 0.09 -17.22
CA ILE A 70 -2.41 -1.25 -17.82
C ILE A 70 -3.22 -2.17 -16.92
N LYS A 71 -2.91 -2.19 -15.62
CA LYS A 71 -3.58 -3.03 -14.60
C LYS A 71 -5.10 -2.83 -14.57
N TYR A 72 -5.57 -1.62 -14.83
CA TYR A 72 -6.99 -1.24 -14.78
C TYR A 72 -7.59 -0.87 -16.15
N TYR A 73 -6.97 -1.32 -17.25
CA TYR A 73 -7.43 -0.98 -18.60
C TYR A 73 -8.86 -1.45 -18.87
N ASN A 74 -9.18 -2.69 -18.48
CA ASN A 74 -10.53 -3.26 -18.52
C ASN A 74 -10.70 -4.34 -17.45
N SER A 75 -11.93 -4.86 -17.29
CA SER A 75 -12.26 -5.89 -16.29
C SER A 75 -11.56 -7.23 -16.55
N GLU A 76 -11.34 -7.58 -17.81
CA GLU A 76 -10.70 -8.83 -18.22
C GLU A 76 -9.21 -8.82 -17.87
N ILE A 77 -8.48 -7.76 -18.22
CA ILE A 77 -7.06 -7.60 -17.84
C ILE A 77 -6.92 -7.58 -16.33
N ARG A 78 -7.80 -6.87 -15.62
CA ARG A 78 -7.79 -6.81 -14.16
C ARG A 78 -7.96 -8.19 -13.53
N SER A 79 -8.89 -9.00 -14.03
CA SER A 79 -9.11 -10.37 -13.54
C SER A 79 -7.92 -11.27 -13.84
N SER A 80 -7.44 -11.27 -15.10
CA SER A 80 -6.30 -12.08 -15.52
C SER A 80 -5.03 -11.72 -14.74
N TYR A 81 -4.84 -10.43 -14.42
CA TYR A 81 -3.69 -10.00 -13.64
C TYR A 81 -3.76 -10.49 -12.19
N LYS A 82 -4.95 -10.50 -11.57
CA LYS A 82 -5.14 -11.09 -10.24
C LYS A 82 -4.79 -12.58 -10.21
N ASP A 83 -5.16 -13.31 -11.27
CA ASP A 83 -4.81 -14.72 -11.40
C ASP A 83 -3.28 -14.93 -11.53
N ILE A 84 -2.59 -14.01 -12.22
CA ILE A 84 -1.13 -14.00 -12.33
C ILE A 84 -0.50 -13.69 -10.96
N GLU A 85 -0.99 -12.69 -10.24
CA GLU A 85 -0.52 -12.35 -8.88
C GLU A 85 -0.68 -13.55 -7.94
N GLN A 86 -1.83 -14.25 -7.99
CA GLN A 86 -2.06 -15.44 -7.16
C GLN A 86 -1.09 -16.57 -7.50
N LYS A 87 -0.90 -16.88 -8.80
CA LYS A 87 0.07 -17.89 -9.24
C LYS A 87 1.49 -17.54 -8.84
N ALA A 88 1.85 -16.26 -8.87
CA ALA A 88 3.16 -15.79 -8.42
C ALA A 88 3.34 -16.04 -6.92
N ASN A 89 2.34 -15.70 -6.09
CA ASN A 89 2.36 -15.97 -4.65
C ASN A 89 2.46 -17.48 -4.36
N ASP A 90 1.67 -18.31 -5.05
CA ASP A 90 1.70 -19.77 -4.88
C ASP A 90 3.09 -20.36 -5.26
N SER A 91 3.70 -19.84 -6.32
CA SER A 91 5.04 -20.23 -6.73
C SER A 91 6.10 -19.87 -5.69
N LEU A 92 6.02 -18.66 -5.11
CA LEU A 92 6.95 -18.21 -4.07
C LEU A 92 6.78 -19.03 -2.79
N LEU A 93 5.54 -19.33 -2.38
CA LEU A 93 5.24 -20.20 -1.24
C LEU A 93 5.77 -21.63 -1.46
N ALA A 94 5.64 -22.17 -2.67
CA ALA A 94 6.14 -23.49 -3.01
C ALA A 94 7.67 -23.64 -2.90
N MET A 95 8.42 -22.53 -3.00
CA MET A 95 9.88 -22.50 -2.81
C MET A 95 10.30 -22.63 -1.33
N LEU A 96 9.38 -22.40 -0.39
CA LEU A 96 9.67 -22.51 1.03
C LEU A 96 9.64 -23.98 1.48
N PRO A 97 10.42 -24.35 2.52
CA PRO A 97 10.23 -25.61 3.24
C PRO A 97 8.77 -25.75 3.69
N GLU A 98 8.27 -27.00 3.67
CA GLU A 98 6.85 -27.30 3.89
C GLU A 98 6.32 -26.71 5.21
N GLU A 99 7.11 -26.82 6.26
CA GLU A 99 6.78 -26.35 7.61
C GLU A 99 6.53 -24.84 7.74
N PHE A 100 7.00 -24.02 6.76
CA PHE A 100 6.81 -22.56 6.78
C PHE A 100 5.69 -22.07 5.86
N ARG A 101 5.20 -22.92 4.95
CA ARG A 101 4.26 -22.52 3.90
C ARG A 101 2.94 -21.98 4.45
N GLU A 102 2.43 -22.58 5.50
CA GLU A 102 1.19 -22.16 6.11
C GLU A 102 1.34 -20.78 6.76
N ASP A 103 2.41 -20.55 7.52
CA ASP A 103 2.63 -19.27 8.22
C ASP A 103 2.82 -18.12 7.24
N TYR A 104 3.64 -18.31 6.19
CA TYR A 104 3.79 -17.30 5.15
C TYR A 104 2.54 -17.15 4.30
N GLY A 105 1.80 -18.22 4.02
CA GLY A 105 0.53 -18.17 3.31
C GLY A 105 -0.50 -17.27 3.99
N ARG A 106 -0.54 -17.27 5.33
CA ARG A 106 -1.44 -16.42 6.12
C ARG A 106 -1.15 -14.92 6.04
N VAL A 107 0.06 -14.52 5.65
CA VAL A 107 0.45 -13.11 5.51
C VAL A 107 0.55 -12.65 4.05
N ILE A 108 0.78 -13.56 3.11
CA ILE A 108 0.87 -13.28 1.68
C ILE A 108 -0.51 -13.33 1.02
N ASN A 109 -1.31 -14.37 1.31
CA ASN A 109 -2.64 -14.58 0.73
C ASN A 109 -3.71 -14.05 1.69
N VAL A 110 -3.79 -12.73 1.84
CA VAL A 110 -4.80 -12.08 2.68
C VAL A 110 -6.17 -12.16 1.96
N ASP A 111 -7.22 -12.55 2.71
CA ASP A 111 -8.58 -12.58 2.18
C ASP A 111 -8.99 -11.19 1.68
N PRO A 112 -9.33 -11.03 0.38
CA PRO A 112 -9.71 -9.75 -0.20
C PRO A 112 -10.94 -9.09 0.43
N GLU A 113 -11.82 -9.87 1.07
CA GLU A 113 -13.03 -9.38 1.74
C GLU A 113 -12.81 -9.07 3.24
N SER A 114 -11.60 -9.33 3.76
CA SER A 114 -11.27 -9.06 5.15
C SER A 114 -11.11 -7.58 5.46
N TYR A 115 -11.37 -7.22 6.72
CA TYR A 115 -11.15 -5.85 7.19
C TYR A 115 -9.67 -5.46 7.16
N GLU A 116 -8.79 -6.43 7.46
CA GLU A 116 -7.34 -6.27 7.38
C GLU A 116 -6.88 -5.91 5.97
N HIS A 117 -7.42 -6.59 4.95
CA HIS A 117 -7.12 -6.27 3.55
C HIS A 117 -7.59 -4.86 3.19
N MET A 118 -8.78 -4.45 3.63
CA MET A 118 -9.28 -3.08 3.44
C MET A 118 -8.32 -2.04 4.05
N LEU A 119 -7.82 -2.27 5.28
CA LEU A 119 -6.86 -1.37 5.92
C LEU A 119 -5.53 -1.30 5.16
N ILE A 120 -5.02 -2.43 4.67
CA ILE A 120 -3.80 -2.48 3.87
C ILE A 120 -4.00 -1.69 2.56
N LYS A 121 -5.15 -1.84 1.89
CA LYS A 121 -5.46 -1.07 0.68
C LYS A 121 -5.60 0.42 0.94
N ALA A 122 -6.20 0.83 2.06
CA ALA A 122 -6.24 2.24 2.46
C ALA A 122 -4.82 2.78 2.72
N ALA A 123 -3.99 2.03 3.43
CA ALA A 123 -2.59 2.37 3.71
C ALA A 123 -1.75 2.49 2.42
N ASP A 124 -1.93 1.57 1.45
CA ASP A 124 -1.29 1.62 0.13
C ASP A 124 -1.63 2.93 -0.61
N LYS A 125 -2.91 3.33 -0.63
CA LYS A 125 -3.32 4.59 -1.25
C LYS A 125 -2.75 5.82 -0.54
N ILE A 126 -2.69 5.79 0.79
CA ILE A 126 -2.09 6.86 1.59
C ILE A 126 -0.59 6.96 1.31
N ALA A 127 0.15 5.84 1.31
CA ALA A 127 1.58 5.82 0.99
C ALA A 127 1.86 6.36 -0.41
N ALA A 128 1.11 5.91 -1.43
CA ALA A 128 1.23 6.42 -2.79
C ALA A 128 0.90 7.92 -2.89
N TYR A 129 -0.07 8.42 -2.10
CA TYR A 129 -0.37 9.85 -2.03
C TYR A 129 0.76 10.65 -1.39
N ILE A 130 1.35 10.16 -0.29
CA ILE A 130 2.51 10.79 0.35
C ILE A 130 3.66 10.93 -0.64
N LYS A 131 3.96 9.89 -1.41
CA LYS A 131 4.94 9.94 -2.50
C LYS A 131 4.64 11.07 -3.49
N CYS A 132 3.38 11.25 -3.89
CA CYS A 132 2.98 12.35 -4.77
C CYS A 132 3.11 13.73 -4.09
N VAL A 133 2.90 13.83 -2.77
CA VAL A 133 3.13 15.06 -1.99
C VAL A 133 4.61 15.42 -2.03
N GLU A 134 5.50 14.47 -1.75
CA GLU A 134 6.95 14.65 -1.77
C GLU A 134 7.45 15.14 -3.14
N GLU A 135 7.06 14.47 -4.21
CA GLU A 135 7.44 14.84 -5.58
C GLU A 135 6.93 16.24 -5.96
N THR A 136 5.67 16.56 -5.65
CA THR A 136 5.10 17.87 -5.97
C THR A 136 5.72 18.99 -5.12
N ARG A 137 6.14 18.70 -3.88
CA ARG A 137 6.83 19.65 -3.00
C ARG A 137 8.18 20.08 -3.57
N ILE A 138 8.92 19.18 -4.17
CA ILE A 138 10.21 19.49 -4.83
C ILE A 138 10.03 20.00 -6.28
N GLY A 139 8.79 20.32 -6.69
CA GLY A 139 8.48 20.95 -7.97
C GLY A 139 8.17 20.00 -9.12
N ASN A 140 8.06 18.70 -8.88
CA ASN A 140 7.72 17.72 -9.92
C ASN A 140 6.22 17.75 -10.26
N LYS A 141 5.87 18.51 -11.30
CA LYS A 141 4.48 18.69 -11.74
C LYS A 141 3.87 17.42 -12.37
N GLU A 142 4.68 16.45 -12.79
CA GLU A 142 4.23 15.21 -13.40
C GLU A 142 3.35 14.40 -12.45
N PHE A 143 3.61 14.50 -11.12
CA PHE A 143 2.83 13.82 -10.09
C PHE A 143 1.52 14.52 -9.69
N SER A 144 1.24 15.73 -10.22
CA SER A 144 0.06 16.52 -9.80
C SER A 144 -1.27 15.83 -10.08
N LYS A 145 -1.40 15.16 -11.24
CA LYS A 145 -2.63 14.41 -11.60
C LYS A 145 -2.79 13.15 -10.75
N ALA A 146 -1.70 12.41 -10.54
CA ALA A 146 -1.68 11.22 -9.67
C ALA A 146 -2.08 11.59 -8.24
N LYS A 147 -1.53 12.68 -7.69
CA LYS A 147 -1.90 13.22 -6.38
C LYS A 147 -3.40 13.48 -6.25
N GLN A 148 -4.02 14.12 -7.24
CA GLN A 148 -5.47 14.40 -7.23
C GLN A 148 -6.31 13.12 -7.31
N THR A 149 -5.88 12.14 -8.10
CA THR A 149 -6.56 10.85 -8.23
C THR A 149 -6.49 10.06 -6.93
N LEU A 150 -5.30 9.93 -6.34
CA LEU A 150 -5.10 9.24 -5.07
C LEU A 150 -5.86 9.90 -3.93
N LYS A 151 -5.93 11.24 -3.89
CA LYS A 151 -6.76 11.93 -2.90
C LYS A 151 -8.23 11.50 -2.96
N ARG A 152 -8.81 11.42 -4.18
CA ARG A 152 -10.20 10.94 -4.36
C ARG A 152 -10.37 9.46 -3.99
N GLU A 153 -9.36 8.63 -4.26
CA GLU A 153 -9.38 7.22 -3.86
C GLU A 153 -9.34 7.09 -2.33
N ILE A 154 -8.49 7.86 -1.64
CA ILE A 154 -8.44 7.91 -0.17
C ILE A 154 -9.78 8.37 0.40
N ASP A 155 -10.43 9.38 -0.20
CA ASP A 155 -11.73 9.89 0.25
C ASP A 155 -12.79 8.77 0.28
N SER A 156 -12.70 7.76 -0.60
CA SER A 156 -13.60 6.60 -0.57
C SER A 156 -13.41 5.70 0.67
N TYR A 157 -12.21 5.71 1.28
CA TYR A 157 -11.90 4.98 2.51
C TYR A 157 -12.22 5.76 3.79
N ARG A 158 -12.43 7.09 3.71
CA ARG A 158 -12.72 7.96 4.88
C ARG A 158 -14.07 7.66 5.56
N LYS A 159 -14.91 6.84 4.96
CA LYS A 159 -16.08 6.25 5.64
C LYS A 159 -15.69 5.36 6.83
N HIS A 160 -14.45 4.88 6.92
CA HIS A 160 -13.87 4.15 8.04
C HIS A 160 -13.26 5.16 9.01
N GLU A 161 -13.71 5.14 10.27
CA GLU A 161 -13.41 6.14 11.28
C GLU A 161 -11.90 6.31 11.54
N GLU A 162 -11.15 5.22 11.54
CA GLU A 162 -9.70 5.22 11.74
C GLU A 162 -8.96 5.86 10.56
N VAL A 163 -9.46 5.66 9.33
CA VAL A 163 -8.89 6.29 8.12
C VAL A 163 -9.20 7.79 8.12
N GLU A 164 -10.46 8.16 8.43
CA GLU A 164 -10.85 9.56 8.57
C GLU A 164 -9.99 10.26 9.63
N TRP A 165 -9.85 9.66 10.80
CA TRP A 165 -9.07 10.22 11.89
C TRP A 165 -7.59 10.37 11.51
N PHE A 166 -6.98 9.36 10.87
CA PHE A 166 -5.59 9.43 10.39
C PHE A 166 -5.41 10.57 9.38
N CYS A 167 -6.30 10.65 8.40
CA CYS A 167 -6.23 11.68 7.35
C CYS A 167 -6.41 13.09 7.93
N ALA A 168 -7.37 13.28 8.82
CA ALA A 168 -7.63 14.59 9.44
C ALA A 168 -6.49 15.04 10.37
N THR A 169 -5.77 14.09 10.97
CA THR A 169 -4.73 14.39 11.95
C THR A 169 -3.35 14.53 11.32
N TYR A 170 -3.02 13.66 10.36
CA TYR A 170 -1.62 13.53 9.91
C TYR A 170 -1.40 13.83 8.42
N LEU A 171 -2.42 13.74 7.55
CA LEU A 171 -2.15 13.75 6.10
C LEU A 171 -1.49 15.06 5.63
N ASP A 172 -1.86 16.19 6.22
CA ASP A 172 -1.31 17.50 5.86
C ASP A 172 0.15 17.66 6.36
N SER A 173 0.54 16.98 7.46
CA SER A 173 1.88 17.07 8.02
C SER A 173 2.98 16.50 7.10
N PHE A 174 2.62 15.60 6.17
CA PHE A 174 3.56 15.09 5.17
C PHE A 174 4.02 16.13 4.14
N SER A 175 3.39 17.30 4.12
CA SER A 175 3.84 18.45 3.32
C SER A 175 4.78 19.40 4.07
N LEU A 176 4.94 19.24 5.38
CA LEU A 176 5.76 20.08 6.23
C LEU A 176 7.25 19.72 6.16
N THR A 177 8.10 20.67 6.46
CA THR A 177 9.51 20.45 6.73
C THR A 177 9.71 20.03 8.19
N LEU A 178 10.92 19.54 8.53
CA LEU A 178 11.23 19.14 9.90
C LEU A 178 11.03 20.31 10.90
N ASP A 179 11.38 21.52 10.49
CA ASP A 179 11.29 22.73 11.33
C ASP A 179 9.83 23.22 11.52
N GLU A 180 8.87 22.65 10.76
CA GLU A 180 7.43 22.97 10.84
C GLU A 180 6.62 21.92 11.61
N LEU A 181 7.29 20.90 12.18
CA LEU A 181 6.65 19.79 12.92
C LEU A 181 6.52 20.08 14.43
N ASP A 182 6.54 21.33 14.89
CA ASP A 182 6.39 21.74 16.29
C ASP A 182 4.98 21.50 16.87
#